data_44cadf2227db6eeff9fe79a1ab83a224
#
_entry.id   44cadf2227db6eeff9fe79a1ab83a224
#
_cell.length_a   1.000
_cell.length_b   1.000
_cell.length_c   1.000
_cell.angle_alpha   90.00
_cell.angle_beta   90.00
_cell.angle_gamma   90.00
#
_symmetry.space_group_name_H-M   'P 1'
#
loop_
_entity.id
_entity.type
_entity.pdbx_description
1 polymer ?
#
loop_
_entity_poly.entity_id
_entity_poly.type
_entity_poly.pdbx_seq_one_letter_code
_entity_poly.pdbx_strand_id
1 'polypeptide(L)'
;MHRLLRLIPLASLSLLAACATTAQNAGLRPSQPLPATAAAQSSAYGLFLAGQGALSKGDNAQAADLFRQASDADGGESTEVRQGAFISALLSGDVPRAAVLAPQDTETANAIRQMGRLVRAVDAFAAGKVKDAYLLMAPAGFDNNNRAVAALLTPIMASAAGENDAATIRPDARINGVVQFFGQWVQANALERAKRFDEAETNYKLITAPEAPTGALFMLDYGQFLERRDRRADAIALYDRGLIRNPGDRGLQAARQRAVAKRKAPAAPTVQTQATRILIACASLQAAQEDHDTAMAYLRLALRIEPDRPEAWLQVGDLLSEDDPAAARAAYARAPKDSDLYVQAMARTAMTYQLAGESEAALTSARAALAAAPESRDAAVTLAELLRDTDKVDDAVRVLDTLIARPSSASDWRLLFLRGTIQAEAGRKVLSEKDVAAALVIAPDQPELLNYLGYMWIDRGDNLPKALEMVKKAVALQPRSGAIIDSLGWGYYRMGDYGLAVTTLERAVLLEPADPDVNDHLGDAYWKVGRKIEAQFQWARVLTLDSSDEAKAKAQAKLKNGLDAVPAAPVAEAATAKPPAAVATAGG
;
A
#
# COMPACT_ATOMS: atom_id res chain seq x y z
N MET A 1 10.56 -1.29 -11.16
CA MET A 1 11.74 -2.19 -11.29
C MET A 1 11.29 -3.64 -11.21
N HIS A 2 11.57 -4.38 -12.28
CA HIS A 2 11.49 -5.84 -12.45
C HIS A 2 10.30 -6.59 -11.85
N ARG A 3 9.26 -6.74 -12.67
CA ARG A 3 8.25 -7.79 -12.52
C ARG A 3 8.96 -9.15 -12.76
N LEU A 4 9.12 -9.93 -11.71
CA LEU A 4 9.38 -11.36 -11.82
C LEU A 4 8.08 -12.02 -12.30
N LEU A 5 8.09 -12.45 -13.56
CA LEU A 5 7.11 -13.39 -14.10
C LEU A 5 6.99 -14.59 -13.14
N ARG A 6 5.88 -14.70 -12.44
CA ARG A 6 5.57 -15.91 -11.68
C ARG A 6 5.20 -17.01 -12.66
N LEU A 7 6.09 -17.96 -12.78
CA LEU A 7 5.95 -19.20 -13.51
C LEU A 7 4.81 -20.04 -12.88
N ILE A 8 3.65 -20.06 -13.53
CA ILE A 8 2.81 -21.26 -13.53
C ILE A 8 3.65 -22.33 -14.24
N PRO A 9 3.75 -23.57 -13.77
CA PRO A 9 4.59 -24.57 -14.42
C PRO A 9 4.07 -24.82 -15.86
N LEU A 10 4.76 -24.23 -16.82
CA LEU A 10 4.61 -24.45 -18.25
C LEU A 10 5.22 -25.80 -18.60
N ALA A 11 4.46 -26.87 -18.44
CA ALA A 11 4.80 -28.19 -18.96
C ALA A 11 4.37 -28.38 -20.42
N SER A 12 4.26 -27.33 -21.23
CA SER A 12 3.81 -27.48 -22.63
C SER A 12 4.31 -26.42 -23.62
N LEU A 13 5.43 -25.73 -23.35
CA LEU A 13 5.98 -24.71 -24.27
C LEU A 13 7.17 -25.17 -25.11
N SER A 14 7.40 -26.47 -25.27
CA SER A 14 8.48 -26.99 -26.11
C SER A 14 8.11 -27.20 -27.60
N LEU A 15 6.92 -26.82 -28.05
CA LEU A 15 6.47 -27.01 -29.45
C LEU A 15 6.40 -25.73 -30.30
N LEU A 16 6.73 -24.55 -29.77
CA LEU A 16 6.67 -23.28 -30.52
C LEU A 16 8.01 -22.77 -31.03
N ALA A 17 9.12 -23.43 -30.70
CA ALA A 17 10.45 -23.03 -31.19
C ALA A 17 10.84 -23.57 -32.58
N ALA A 18 10.01 -24.42 -33.20
CA ALA A 18 10.31 -25.04 -34.49
C ALA A 18 9.77 -24.27 -35.72
N CYS A 19 8.95 -23.24 -35.56
CA CYS A 19 8.38 -22.47 -36.68
C CYS A 19 9.04 -21.11 -36.98
N ALA A 20 10.05 -20.70 -36.22
CA ALA A 20 10.65 -19.38 -36.38
C ALA A 20 11.83 -19.29 -37.36
N THR A 21 12.26 -20.40 -37.95
CA THR A 21 13.49 -20.42 -38.80
C THR A 21 13.23 -20.54 -40.31
N THR A 22 12.00 -20.51 -40.79
CA THR A 22 11.73 -20.60 -42.26
C THR A 22 11.02 -19.39 -42.87
N ALA A 23 10.88 -18.27 -42.14
CA ALA A 23 10.15 -17.08 -42.64
C ALA A 23 11.05 -15.96 -43.19
N GLN A 24 12.33 -16.20 -43.54
CA GLN A 24 13.23 -15.13 -43.95
C GLN A 24 13.34 -14.89 -45.47
N ASN A 25 12.55 -15.56 -46.31
CA ASN A 25 12.64 -15.34 -47.77
C ASN A 25 11.30 -15.38 -48.52
N ALA A 26 10.22 -14.90 -47.94
CA ALA A 26 9.00 -14.63 -48.70
C ALA A 26 8.64 -13.15 -48.60
N GLY A 27 8.84 -12.42 -49.70
CA GLY A 27 8.47 -11.00 -49.85
C GLY A 27 7.01 -10.79 -49.48
N LEU A 28 6.75 -10.18 -48.36
CA LEU A 28 5.41 -9.82 -47.89
C LEU A 28 4.88 -8.69 -48.78
N ARG A 29 3.90 -9.02 -49.65
CA ARG A 29 3.01 -8.03 -50.25
C ARG A 29 2.12 -7.47 -49.11
N PRO A 30 1.80 -6.16 -49.13
CA PRO A 30 0.86 -5.60 -48.14
C PRO A 30 -0.47 -6.37 -48.25
N SER A 31 -0.88 -6.94 -47.11
CA SER A 31 -2.17 -7.66 -47.01
C SER A 31 -3.31 -6.71 -47.30
N GLN A 32 -4.14 -7.05 -48.30
CA GLN A 32 -5.43 -6.39 -48.50
C GLN A 32 -6.27 -6.55 -47.22
N PRO A 33 -7.04 -5.51 -46.81
CA PRO A 33 -7.94 -5.67 -45.70
C PRO A 33 -8.96 -6.79 -46.01
N LEU A 34 -9.06 -7.76 -45.13
CA LEU A 34 -10.04 -8.83 -45.19
C LEU A 34 -11.44 -8.22 -45.26
N PRO A 35 -12.34 -8.76 -46.11
CA PRO A 35 -13.71 -8.25 -46.21
C PRO A 35 -14.43 -8.39 -44.86
N ALA A 36 -15.16 -7.34 -44.49
CA ALA A 36 -15.87 -7.20 -43.21
C ALA A 36 -17.06 -8.18 -42.99
N THR A 37 -17.18 -9.22 -43.78
CA THR A 37 -18.29 -10.21 -43.74
C THR A 37 -17.87 -11.60 -43.26
N ALA A 38 -16.63 -11.82 -42.87
CA ALA A 38 -16.31 -12.93 -42.01
C ALA A 38 -16.25 -12.37 -40.57
N ALA A 39 -17.40 -12.23 -39.92
CA ALA A 39 -17.45 -12.38 -38.48
C ALA A 39 -16.84 -13.77 -38.22
N ALA A 40 -15.53 -13.81 -38.05
CA ALA A 40 -14.79 -14.98 -37.70
C ALA A 40 -15.47 -15.47 -36.42
N GLN A 41 -16.13 -16.63 -36.48
CA GLN A 41 -16.47 -17.39 -35.29
C GLN A 41 -15.12 -17.59 -34.61
N SER A 42 -14.85 -16.78 -33.62
CA SER A 42 -13.59 -16.87 -32.86
C SER A 42 -13.59 -18.30 -32.30
N SER A 43 -12.57 -19.08 -32.60
CA SER A 43 -12.51 -20.45 -32.10
C SER A 43 -12.48 -20.39 -30.56
N ALA A 44 -13.01 -21.40 -29.88
CA ALA A 44 -12.96 -21.50 -28.42
C ALA A 44 -11.54 -21.27 -27.89
N TYR A 45 -10.52 -21.79 -28.59
CA TYR A 45 -9.12 -21.59 -28.27
C TYR A 45 -8.65 -20.12 -28.47
N GLY A 46 -9.09 -19.45 -29.52
CA GLY A 46 -8.77 -18.02 -29.75
C GLY A 46 -9.39 -17.13 -28.68
N LEU A 47 -10.63 -17.39 -28.28
CA LEU A 47 -11.31 -16.70 -27.17
C LEU A 47 -10.65 -17.00 -25.83
N PHE A 48 -10.20 -18.24 -25.61
CA PHE A 48 -9.43 -18.63 -24.43
C PHE A 48 -8.12 -17.83 -24.32
N LEU A 49 -7.32 -17.77 -25.40
CA LEU A 49 -6.07 -17.01 -25.42
C LEU A 49 -6.30 -15.50 -25.19
N ALA A 50 -7.35 -14.96 -25.80
CA ALA A 50 -7.73 -13.56 -25.58
C ALA A 50 -8.14 -13.31 -24.12
N GLY A 51 -8.87 -14.25 -23.51
CA GLY A 51 -9.23 -14.23 -22.10
C GLY A 51 -8.01 -14.27 -21.16
N GLN A 52 -7.04 -15.11 -21.47
CA GLN A 52 -5.76 -15.16 -20.74
C GLN A 52 -5.00 -13.82 -20.88
N GLY A 53 -5.00 -13.25 -22.09
CA GLY A 53 -4.40 -11.94 -22.33
C GLY A 53 -5.09 -10.79 -21.56
N ALA A 54 -6.40 -10.85 -21.40
CA ALA A 54 -7.15 -9.91 -20.58
C ALA A 54 -6.83 -10.06 -19.07
N LEU A 55 -6.80 -11.31 -18.57
CA LEU A 55 -6.40 -11.60 -17.17
C LEU A 55 -5.00 -11.08 -16.86
N SER A 56 -4.04 -11.30 -17.76
CA SER A 56 -2.65 -10.86 -17.55
C SER A 56 -2.49 -9.33 -17.52
N LYS A 57 -3.50 -8.59 -18.03
CA LYS A 57 -3.58 -7.13 -18.00
C LYS A 57 -4.43 -6.61 -16.83
N GLY A 58 -4.98 -7.50 -16.00
CA GLY A 58 -5.87 -7.11 -14.90
C GLY A 58 -7.30 -6.80 -15.34
N ASP A 59 -7.65 -6.93 -16.64
CA ASP A 59 -9.02 -6.70 -17.14
C ASP A 59 -9.90 -7.93 -16.89
N ASN A 60 -10.26 -8.11 -15.64
CA ASN A 60 -11.04 -9.26 -15.17
C ASN A 60 -12.46 -9.31 -15.77
N ALA A 61 -13.05 -8.16 -16.10
CA ALA A 61 -14.37 -8.08 -16.70
C ALA A 61 -14.36 -8.57 -18.15
N GLN A 62 -13.40 -8.10 -18.95
CA GLN A 62 -13.20 -8.56 -20.32
C GLN A 62 -12.81 -10.05 -20.34
N ALA A 63 -11.94 -10.48 -19.44
CA ALA A 63 -11.56 -11.87 -19.30
C ALA A 63 -12.78 -12.77 -19.03
N ALA A 64 -13.67 -12.39 -18.10
CA ALA A 64 -14.87 -13.12 -17.76
C ALA A 64 -15.81 -13.28 -18.99
N ASP A 65 -15.95 -12.23 -19.80
CA ASP A 65 -16.78 -12.30 -21.02
C ASP A 65 -16.14 -13.18 -22.10
N LEU A 66 -14.83 -13.09 -22.32
CA LEU A 66 -14.09 -13.90 -23.29
C LEU A 66 -14.09 -15.39 -22.91
N PHE A 67 -13.88 -15.73 -21.64
CA PHE A 67 -13.97 -17.13 -21.18
C PHE A 67 -15.40 -17.67 -21.23
N ARG A 68 -16.41 -16.82 -21.00
CA ARG A 68 -17.80 -17.22 -21.23
C ARG A 68 -18.04 -17.60 -22.69
N GLN A 69 -17.62 -16.74 -23.63
CA GLN A 69 -17.74 -17.02 -25.04
C GLN A 69 -16.93 -18.26 -25.45
N ALA A 70 -15.73 -18.45 -24.88
CA ALA A 70 -14.93 -19.65 -25.12
C ALA A 70 -15.65 -20.91 -24.64
N SER A 71 -16.26 -20.87 -23.44
CA SER A 71 -17.03 -21.98 -22.87
C SER A 71 -18.28 -22.32 -23.70
N ASP A 72 -18.96 -21.27 -24.18
CA ASP A 72 -20.14 -21.46 -25.06
C ASP A 72 -19.74 -22.11 -26.41
N ALA A 73 -18.58 -21.72 -26.96
CA ALA A 73 -18.06 -22.26 -28.21
C ALA A 73 -17.46 -23.67 -28.09
N ASP A 74 -16.98 -24.05 -26.89
CA ASP A 74 -16.38 -25.35 -26.56
C ASP A 74 -17.42 -26.36 -26.03
N GLY A 75 -18.65 -25.91 -25.79
CA GLY A 75 -19.66 -26.73 -25.12
C GLY A 75 -19.37 -27.02 -23.65
N GLY A 76 -18.39 -26.33 -23.07
CA GLY A 76 -17.97 -26.49 -21.68
C GLY A 76 -17.09 -27.73 -21.43
N GLU A 77 -16.46 -28.29 -22.45
CA GLU A 77 -15.69 -29.55 -22.36
C GLU A 77 -14.26 -29.31 -21.79
N SER A 78 -13.59 -28.19 -22.15
CA SER A 78 -12.22 -27.92 -21.72
C SER A 78 -12.14 -27.53 -20.23
N THR A 79 -11.31 -28.24 -19.49
CA THR A 79 -11.02 -27.95 -18.08
C THR A 79 -10.34 -26.59 -17.91
N GLU A 80 -9.46 -26.23 -18.81
CA GLU A 80 -8.72 -24.96 -18.80
C GLU A 80 -9.66 -23.77 -19.01
N VAL A 81 -10.61 -23.89 -19.95
CA VAL A 81 -11.63 -22.87 -20.20
C VAL A 81 -12.53 -22.68 -18.97
N ARG A 82 -12.99 -23.79 -18.37
CA ARG A 82 -13.79 -23.72 -17.12
C ARG A 82 -13.04 -23.08 -15.98
N GLN A 83 -11.74 -23.39 -15.79
CA GLN A 83 -10.91 -22.78 -14.76
C GLN A 83 -10.73 -21.28 -15.01
N GLY A 84 -10.44 -20.88 -16.25
CA GLY A 84 -10.34 -19.47 -16.62
C GLY A 84 -11.67 -18.73 -16.38
N ALA A 85 -12.79 -19.33 -16.76
CA ALA A 85 -14.12 -18.77 -16.52
C ALA A 85 -14.45 -18.65 -15.01
N PHE A 86 -14.05 -19.61 -14.20
CA PHE A 86 -14.21 -19.58 -12.74
C PHE A 86 -13.40 -18.44 -12.13
N ILE A 87 -12.10 -18.36 -12.43
CA ILE A 87 -11.18 -17.36 -11.86
C ILE A 87 -11.64 -15.96 -12.27
N SER A 88 -11.91 -15.73 -13.55
CA SER A 88 -12.31 -14.41 -14.03
C SER A 88 -13.67 -13.96 -13.48
N ALA A 89 -14.64 -14.86 -13.34
CA ALA A 89 -15.92 -14.56 -12.70
C ALA A 89 -15.73 -14.17 -11.22
N LEU A 90 -14.84 -14.86 -10.50
CA LEU A 90 -14.53 -14.53 -9.12
C LEU A 90 -13.85 -13.17 -9.00
N LEU A 91 -12.81 -12.91 -9.78
CA LEU A 91 -12.02 -11.66 -9.70
C LEU A 91 -12.81 -10.44 -10.20
N SER A 92 -13.72 -10.62 -11.18
CA SER A 92 -14.64 -9.55 -11.60
C SER A 92 -15.74 -9.26 -10.58
N GLY A 93 -16.02 -10.20 -9.66
CA GLY A 93 -17.01 -10.05 -8.59
C GLY A 93 -18.35 -10.75 -8.86
N ASP A 94 -18.49 -11.50 -9.95
CA ASP A 94 -19.66 -12.35 -10.18
C ASP A 94 -19.53 -13.66 -9.40
N VAL A 95 -19.57 -13.52 -8.06
CA VAL A 95 -19.42 -14.66 -7.13
C VAL A 95 -20.49 -15.73 -7.33
N PRO A 96 -21.78 -15.43 -7.58
CA PRO A 96 -22.79 -16.44 -7.88
C PRO A 96 -22.42 -17.31 -9.10
N ARG A 97 -21.93 -16.67 -10.18
CA ARG A 97 -21.46 -17.39 -11.36
C ARG A 97 -20.21 -18.21 -11.06
N ALA A 98 -19.25 -17.63 -10.35
CA ALA A 98 -18.05 -18.36 -9.91
C ALA A 98 -18.42 -19.60 -9.08
N ALA A 99 -19.44 -19.52 -8.22
CA ALA A 99 -19.92 -20.65 -7.43
C ALA A 99 -20.48 -21.80 -8.30
N VAL A 100 -21.16 -21.48 -9.40
CA VAL A 100 -21.66 -22.46 -10.39
C VAL A 100 -20.50 -23.09 -11.17
N LEU A 101 -19.51 -22.30 -11.57
CA LEU A 101 -18.34 -22.72 -12.35
C LEU A 101 -17.26 -23.40 -11.51
N ALA A 102 -17.38 -23.36 -10.17
CA ALA A 102 -16.38 -23.83 -9.24
C ALA A 102 -16.01 -25.32 -9.48
N PRO A 103 -14.74 -25.65 -9.82
CA PRO A 103 -14.33 -26.98 -10.19
C PRO A 103 -14.48 -27.98 -9.04
N GLN A 104 -14.92 -29.20 -9.36
CA GLN A 104 -15.09 -30.29 -8.40
C GLN A 104 -14.37 -31.58 -8.85
N ASP A 105 -13.89 -31.59 -10.10
CA ASP A 105 -13.14 -32.71 -10.66
C ASP A 105 -11.74 -32.85 -10.05
N THR A 106 -11.17 -34.04 -10.12
CA THR A 106 -9.83 -34.35 -9.55
C THR A 106 -8.68 -33.93 -10.46
N GLU A 107 -8.95 -33.58 -11.70
CA GLU A 107 -7.96 -33.13 -12.69
C GLU A 107 -7.54 -31.68 -12.42
N THR A 108 -8.46 -30.87 -11.90
CA THR A 108 -8.17 -29.50 -11.49
C THR A 108 -7.19 -29.48 -10.31
N ALA A 109 -6.25 -28.52 -10.31
CA ALA A 109 -5.30 -28.32 -9.23
C ALA A 109 -6.01 -28.16 -7.87
N ASN A 110 -5.45 -28.75 -6.81
CA ASN A 110 -6.07 -28.77 -5.49
C ASN A 110 -6.38 -27.36 -4.95
N ALA A 111 -5.49 -26.41 -5.15
CA ALA A 111 -5.69 -25.01 -4.71
C ALA A 111 -6.94 -24.37 -5.33
N ILE A 112 -7.17 -24.59 -6.64
CA ILE A 112 -8.32 -24.04 -7.37
C ILE A 112 -9.61 -24.72 -6.89
N ARG A 113 -9.60 -26.05 -6.67
CA ARG A 113 -10.76 -26.77 -6.12
C ARG A 113 -11.13 -26.27 -4.73
N GLN A 114 -10.16 -25.99 -3.89
CA GLN A 114 -10.38 -25.48 -2.53
C GLN A 114 -10.91 -24.05 -2.55
N MET A 115 -10.38 -23.19 -3.41
CA MET A 115 -10.98 -21.87 -3.65
C MET A 115 -12.42 -22.02 -4.15
N GLY A 116 -12.68 -22.91 -5.09
CA GLY A 116 -14.05 -23.21 -5.56
C GLY A 116 -15.00 -23.67 -4.45
N ARG A 117 -14.49 -24.49 -3.51
CA ARG A 117 -15.27 -24.92 -2.33
C ARG A 117 -15.57 -23.73 -1.40
N LEU A 118 -14.59 -22.87 -1.15
CA LEU A 118 -14.76 -21.66 -0.37
C LEU A 118 -15.78 -20.71 -1.01
N VAL A 119 -15.68 -20.48 -2.33
CA VAL A 119 -16.62 -19.64 -3.10
C VAL A 119 -18.05 -20.15 -2.97
N ARG A 120 -18.27 -21.46 -3.14
CA ARG A 120 -19.60 -22.06 -2.97
C ARG A 120 -20.13 -21.92 -1.55
N ALA A 121 -19.28 -22.12 -0.55
CA ALA A 121 -19.67 -21.96 0.85
C ALA A 121 -20.09 -20.51 1.17
N VAL A 122 -19.31 -19.52 0.71
CA VAL A 122 -19.62 -18.12 0.93
C VAL A 122 -20.86 -17.67 0.15
N ASP A 123 -21.03 -18.12 -1.10
CA ASP A 123 -22.25 -17.82 -1.87
C ASP A 123 -23.49 -18.40 -1.23
N ALA A 124 -23.45 -19.67 -0.79
CA ALA A 124 -24.53 -20.30 -0.03
C ALA A 124 -24.84 -19.54 1.28
N PHE A 125 -23.80 -19.11 2.00
CA PHE A 125 -23.95 -18.31 3.22
C PHE A 125 -24.64 -16.97 2.96
N ALA A 126 -24.19 -16.25 1.93
CA ALA A 126 -24.78 -14.98 1.52
C ALA A 126 -26.23 -15.13 1.02
N ALA A 127 -26.57 -16.28 0.42
CA ALA A 127 -27.92 -16.62 -0.01
C ALA A 127 -28.83 -17.13 1.13
N GLY A 128 -28.35 -17.15 2.39
CA GLY A 128 -29.10 -17.63 3.55
C GLY A 128 -29.16 -19.16 3.69
N LYS A 129 -28.48 -19.93 2.83
CA LYS A 129 -28.37 -21.40 2.88
C LYS A 129 -27.30 -21.82 3.88
N VAL A 130 -27.48 -21.42 5.14
CA VAL A 130 -26.43 -21.49 6.18
C VAL A 130 -25.97 -22.90 6.51
N LYS A 131 -26.87 -23.91 6.43
CA LYS A 131 -26.50 -25.32 6.64
C LYS A 131 -25.62 -25.85 5.52
N ASP A 132 -25.96 -25.53 4.28
CA ASP A 132 -25.15 -25.93 3.10
C ASP A 132 -23.76 -25.29 3.18
N ALA A 133 -23.69 -24.00 3.54
CA ALA A 133 -22.44 -23.29 3.74
C ALA A 133 -21.57 -23.97 4.80
N TYR A 134 -22.13 -24.32 5.95
CA TYR A 134 -21.40 -25.01 7.03
C TYR A 134 -20.90 -26.39 6.57
N LEU A 135 -21.76 -27.18 5.91
CA LEU A 135 -21.37 -28.50 5.40
C LEU A 135 -20.23 -28.44 4.37
N LEU A 136 -20.14 -27.38 3.58
CA LEU A 136 -19.03 -27.15 2.67
C LEU A 136 -17.72 -26.80 3.42
N MET A 137 -17.79 -26.18 4.58
CA MET A 137 -16.61 -25.76 5.34
C MET A 137 -16.14 -26.78 6.39
N ALA A 138 -17.06 -27.56 6.96
CA ALA A 138 -16.80 -28.47 8.08
C ALA A 138 -15.75 -29.57 7.82
N PRO A 139 -15.65 -30.20 6.61
CA PRO A 139 -14.62 -31.21 6.37
C PRO A 139 -13.20 -30.62 6.46
N ALA A 140 -12.30 -31.35 7.09
CA ALA A 140 -10.86 -31.04 7.05
C ALA A 140 -10.38 -31.00 5.59
N GLY A 141 -9.28 -30.30 5.32
CA GLY A 141 -8.64 -30.38 4.03
C GLY A 141 -8.61 -29.11 3.20
N PHE A 142 -8.56 -27.95 3.85
CA PHE A 142 -8.06 -26.73 3.21
C PHE A 142 -6.52 -26.71 3.38
N ASP A 143 -5.82 -26.43 2.30
CA ASP A 143 -4.36 -26.32 2.25
C ASP A 143 -3.88 -24.89 2.61
N ASN A 144 -2.59 -24.68 2.54
CA ASN A 144 -1.90 -23.54 3.13
C ASN A 144 -2.55 -22.17 2.83
N ASN A 145 -2.98 -21.90 1.60
CA ASN A 145 -3.50 -20.57 1.23
C ASN A 145 -4.90 -20.31 1.80
N ASN A 146 -5.78 -21.33 1.79
CA ASN A 146 -7.16 -21.19 2.23
C ASN A 146 -7.38 -21.67 3.68
N ARG A 147 -6.36 -22.27 4.33
CA ARG A 147 -6.50 -22.86 5.65
C ARG A 147 -6.85 -21.86 6.73
N ALA A 148 -6.24 -20.67 6.69
CA ALA A 148 -6.50 -19.62 7.67
C ALA A 148 -7.92 -19.07 7.58
N VAL A 149 -8.36 -18.71 6.36
CA VAL A 149 -9.71 -18.18 6.15
C VAL A 149 -10.77 -19.24 6.45
N ALA A 150 -10.54 -20.50 6.09
CA ALA A 150 -11.45 -21.61 6.40
C ALA A 150 -11.56 -21.86 7.90
N ALA A 151 -10.44 -21.86 8.63
CA ALA A 151 -10.44 -22.04 10.08
C ALA A 151 -11.24 -20.96 10.82
N LEU A 152 -11.24 -19.73 10.30
CA LEU A 152 -11.98 -18.60 10.89
C LEU A 152 -13.45 -18.55 10.45
N LEU A 153 -13.77 -18.91 9.21
CA LEU A 153 -15.15 -18.88 8.72
C LEU A 153 -15.98 -20.09 9.19
N THR A 154 -15.37 -21.26 9.38
CA THR A 154 -16.09 -22.47 9.80
C THR A 154 -16.91 -22.27 11.09
N PRO A 155 -16.36 -21.76 12.21
CA PRO A 155 -17.16 -21.52 13.42
C PRO A 155 -18.23 -20.43 13.23
N ILE A 156 -18.01 -19.45 12.37
CA ILE A 156 -19.02 -18.42 12.05
C ILE A 156 -20.20 -19.06 11.32
N MET A 157 -19.93 -19.90 10.32
CA MET A 157 -20.97 -20.62 9.57
C MET A 157 -21.68 -21.67 10.44
N ALA A 158 -20.95 -22.34 11.34
CA ALA A 158 -21.53 -23.23 12.35
C ALA A 158 -22.52 -22.46 13.25
N SER A 159 -22.13 -21.28 13.72
CA SER A 159 -23.01 -20.41 14.52
C SER A 159 -24.27 -20.00 13.77
N ALA A 160 -24.15 -19.71 12.49
CA ALA A 160 -25.30 -19.38 11.63
C ALA A 160 -26.22 -20.59 11.41
N ALA A 161 -25.65 -21.80 11.29
CA ALA A 161 -26.38 -23.05 11.12
C ALA A 161 -27.04 -23.58 12.40
N GLY A 162 -26.74 -22.97 13.57
CA GLY A 162 -27.22 -23.40 14.86
C GLY A 162 -26.38 -24.50 15.53
N GLU A 163 -25.21 -24.81 14.99
CA GLU A 163 -24.28 -25.82 15.50
C GLU A 163 -23.41 -25.21 16.60
N ASN A 164 -24.00 -24.97 17.78
CA ASN A 164 -23.39 -24.19 18.86
C ASN A 164 -22.09 -24.77 19.40
N ASP A 165 -21.96 -26.08 19.49
CA ASP A 165 -20.74 -26.74 19.98
C ASP A 165 -19.58 -26.48 19.00
N ALA A 166 -19.81 -26.69 17.71
CA ALA A 166 -18.82 -26.42 16.66
C ALA A 166 -18.46 -24.93 16.58
N ALA A 167 -19.45 -24.04 16.77
CA ALA A 167 -19.25 -22.59 16.73
C ALA A 167 -18.33 -22.07 17.85
N THR A 168 -18.30 -22.71 19.00
CA THR A 168 -17.51 -22.29 20.17
C THR A 168 -16.13 -22.93 20.22
N ILE A 169 -15.78 -23.83 19.28
CA ILE A 169 -14.43 -24.37 19.16
C ILE A 169 -13.47 -23.27 18.70
N ARG A 170 -12.40 -23.10 19.44
CA ARG A 170 -11.35 -22.14 19.06
C ARG A 170 -10.57 -22.64 17.83
N PRO A 171 -10.40 -21.82 16.79
CA PRO A 171 -9.52 -22.12 15.68
C PRO A 171 -8.06 -22.37 16.12
N ASP A 172 -7.36 -23.28 15.44
CA ASP A 172 -5.99 -23.64 15.79
C ASP A 172 -5.03 -22.47 15.57
N ALA A 173 -4.60 -21.84 16.65
CA ALA A 173 -3.70 -20.69 16.65
C ALA A 173 -2.33 -20.95 15.97
N ARG A 174 -1.94 -22.23 15.79
CA ARG A 174 -0.67 -22.60 15.14
C ARG A 174 -0.70 -22.40 13.63
N ILE A 175 -1.86 -22.14 13.03
CA ILE A 175 -1.98 -21.93 11.59
C ILE A 175 -1.21 -20.67 11.16
N ASN A 176 -1.50 -19.53 11.77
CA ASN A 176 -0.74 -18.28 11.62
C ASN A 176 -1.21 -17.21 12.63
N GLY A 177 -0.55 -16.05 12.65
CA GLY A 177 -0.86 -14.94 13.55
C GLY A 177 -2.28 -14.40 13.38
N VAL A 178 -2.84 -14.38 12.17
CA VAL A 178 -4.23 -13.93 11.94
C VAL A 178 -5.21 -14.87 12.66
N VAL A 179 -5.03 -16.19 12.52
CA VAL A 179 -5.89 -17.17 13.21
C VAL A 179 -5.69 -17.11 14.73
N GLN A 180 -4.49 -16.80 15.20
CA GLN A 180 -4.23 -16.64 16.63
C GLN A 180 -5.12 -15.54 17.25
N PHE A 181 -5.20 -14.38 16.63
CA PHE A 181 -5.92 -13.22 17.19
C PHE A 181 -7.40 -13.18 16.78
N PHE A 182 -7.70 -13.34 15.51
CA PHE A 182 -9.08 -13.36 15.04
C PHE A 182 -9.82 -14.61 15.50
N GLY A 183 -9.16 -15.74 15.70
CA GLY A 183 -9.77 -16.95 16.24
C GLY A 183 -10.33 -16.75 17.64
N GLN A 184 -9.63 -16.01 18.50
CA GLN A 184 -10.14 -15.64 19.82
C GLN A 184 -11.34 -14.68 19.74
N TRP A 185 -11.29 -13.70 18.82
CA TRP A 185 -12.39 -12.79 18.57
C TRP A 185 -13.63 -13.52 18.04
N VAL A 186 -13.47 -14.44 17.09
CA VAL A 186 -14.56 -15.29 16.56
C VAL A 186 -15.17 -16.12 17.67
N GLN A 187 -14.33 -16.78 18.49
CA GLN A 187 -14.78 -17.57 19.63
C GLN A 187 -15.53 -16.71 20.66
N ALA A 188 -15.01 -15.51 21.00
CA ALA A 188 -15.66 -14.60 21.94
C ALA A 188 -17.08 -14.23 21.48
N ASN A 189 -17.24 -13.91 20.19
CA ASN A 189 -18.55 -13.58 19.62
C ASN A 189 -19.51 -14.79 19.60
N ALA A 190 -19.02 -16.01 19.34
CA ALA A 190 -19.82 -17.22 19.40
C ALA A 190 -20.28 -17.53 20.84
N LEU A 191 -19.39 -17.39 21.81
CA LEU A 191 -19.68 -17.55 23.22
C LEU A 191 -20.67 -16.50 23.73
N GLU A 192 -20.56 -15.24 23.29
CA GLU A 192 -21.55 -14.20 23.63
C GLU A 192 -22.94 -14.58 23.10
N ARG A 193 -23.06 -15.08 21.88
CA ARG A 193 -24.33 -15.58 21.32
C ARG A 193 -24.87 -16.78 22.09
N ALA A 194 -23.99 -17.67 22.51
CA ALA A 194 -24.33 -18.81 23.36
C ALA A 194 -24.62 -18.42 24.82
N LYS A 195 -24.58 -17.11 25.17
CA LYS A 195 -24.74 -16.55 26.52
C LYS A 195 -23.70 -17.04 27.56
N ARG A 196 -22.54 -17.52 27.08
CA ARG A 196 -21.38 -17.93 27.90
C ARG A 196 -20.45 -16.72 28.11
N PHE A 197 -20.97 -15.71 28.83
CA PHE A 197 -20.39 -14.38 28.88
C PHE A 197 -19.00 -14.31 29.54
N ASP A 198 -18.76 -15.09 30.59
CA ASP A 198 -17.48 -15.09 31.31
C ASP A 198 -16.35 -15.65 30.42
N GLU A 199 -16.68 -16.67 29.64
CA GLU A 199 -15.73 -17.25 28.69
C GLU A 199 -15.50 -16.31 27.49
N ALA A 200 -16.53 -15.63 27.01
CA ALA A 200 -16.40 -14.60 26.00
C ALA A 200 -15.48 -13.47 26.48
N GLU A 201 -15.70 -12.98 27.72
CA GLU A 201 -14.86 -11.93 28.30
C GLU A 201 -13.39 -12.37 28.45
N THR A 202 -13.14 -13.61 28.83
CA THR A 202 -11.79 -14.16 28.93
C THR A 202 -11.04 -14.04 27.61
N ASN A 203 -11.70 -14.36 26.48
CA ASN A 203 -11.10 -14.20 25.16
C ASN A 203 -10.86 -12.72 24.80
N TYR A 204 -11.81 -11.83 25.08
CA TYR A 204 -11.62 -10.39 24.85
C TYR A 204 -10.46 -9.82 25.67
N LYS A 205 -10.30 -10.21 26.92
CA LYS A 205 -9.17 -9.78 27.76
C LYS A 205 -7.82 -10.20 27.17
N LEU A 206 -7.74 -11.42 26.65
CA LEU A 206 -6.50 -11.92 26.03
C LEU A 206 -6.09 -11.11 24.80
N ILE A 207 -7.03 -10.80 23.89
CA ILE A 207 -6.71 -10.06 22.65
C ILE A 207 -6.58 -8.56 22.83
N THR A 208 -7.02 -8.00 23.97
CA THR A 208 -6.89 -6.57 24.29
C THR A 208 -5.89 -6.30 25.42
N ALA A 209 -5.11 -7.30 25.82
CA ALA A 209 -4.05 -7.14 26.81
C ALA A 209 -3.05 -6.05 26.37
N PRO A 210 -2.44 -5.32 27.29
CA PRO A 210 -1.51 -4.23 26.96
C PRO A 210 -0.33 -4.66 26.07
N GLU A 211 0.12 -5.89 26.26
CA GLU A 211 1.21 -6.54 25.52
C GLU A 211 0.75 -7.20 24.20
N ALA A 212 -0.55 -7.31 23.95
CA ALA A 212 -1.04 -7.93 22.72
C ALA A 212 -0.76 -7.03 21.51
N PRO A 213 -0.08 -7.53 20.45
CA PRO A 213 0.25 -6.73 19.27
C PRO A 213 -0.97 -6.11 18.60
N THR A 214 -2.11 -6.78 18.68
CA THR A 214 -3.39 -6.38 18.08
C THR A 214 -4.37 -5.79 19.10
N GLY A 215 -3.89 -5.44 20.30
CA GLY A 215 -4.75 -4.99 21.39
C GLY A 215 -5.67 -3.82 21.01
N ALA A 216 -5.16 -2.86 20.24
CA ALA A 216 -5.95 -1.73 19.78
C ALA A 216 -7.10 -2.13 18.83
N LEU A 217 -6.90 -3.13 17.98
CA LEU A 217 -7.85 -3.57 16.95
C LEU A 217 -9.20 -4.05 17.52
N PHE A 218 -9.18 -4.64 18.73
CA PHE A 218 -10.36 -5.25 19.35
C PHE A 218 -10.90 -4.48 20.55
N MET A 219 -10.29 -3.33 20.91
CA MET A 219 -10.75 -2.54 22.06
C MET A 219 -12.18 -2.04 21.91
N LEU A 220 -12.56 -1.65 20.69
CA LEU A 220 -13.92 -1.22 20.39
C LEU A 220 -14.92 -2.36 20.60
N ASP A 221 -14.62 -3.56 20.08
CA ASP A 221 -15.51 -4.73 20.22
C ASP A 221 -15.67 -5.14 21.68
N TYR A 222 -14.55 -5.19 22.43
CA TYR A 222 -14.60 -5.53 23.85
C TYR A 222 -15.35 -4.48 24.69
N GLY A 223 -15.12 -3.19 24.44
CA GLY A 223 -15.84 -2.13 25.12
C GLY A 223 -17.35 -2.19 24.85
N GLN A 224 -17.75 -2.44 23.60
CA GLN A 224 -19.15 -2.62 23.24
C GLN A 224 -19.78 -3.88 23.90
N PHE A 225 -19.02 -4.97 24.02
CA PHE A 225 -19.42 -6.14 24.80
C PHE A 225 -19.70 -5.77 26.26
N LEU A 226 -18.81 -5.03 26.92
CA LEU A 226 -18.98 -4.54 28.29
C LEU A 226 -20.19 -3.62 28.42
N GLU A 227 -20.45 -2.71 27.48
CA GLU A 227 -21.64 -1.87 27.44
C GLU A 227 -22.95 -2.71 27.39
N ARG A 228 -22.98 -3.78 26.55
CA ARG A 228 -24.12 -4.70 26.46
C ARG A 228 -24.37 -5.48 27.77
N ARG A 229 -23.32 -5.60 28.60
CA ARG A 229 -23.38 -6.21 29.94
C ARG A 229 -23.61 -5.18 31.04
N ASP A 230 -23.99 -3.94 30.69
CA ASP A 230 -24.22 -2.81 31.59
C ASP A 230 -22.99 -2.38 32.42
N ARG A 231 -21.80 -2.78 31.97
CA ARG A 231 -20.49 -2.47 32.58
C ARG A 231 -19.85 -1.25 31.92
N ARG A 232 -20.60 -0.13 31.87
CA ARG A 232 -20.19 1.09 31.16
C ARG A 232 -18.92 1.72 31.72
N ALA A 233 -18.71 1.65 33.06
CA ALA A 233 -17.50 2.19 33.66
C ALA A 233 -16.24 1.48 33.14
N ASP A 234 -16.30 0.15 33.04
CA ASP A 234 -15.18 -0.66 32.50
C ASP A 234 -14.97 -0.39 31.00
N ALA A 235 -16.07 -0.24 30.25
CA ALA A 235 -15.99 0.13 28.82
C ALA A 235 -15.31 1.49 28.61
N ILE A 236 -15.67 2.51 29.40
CA ILE A 236 -15.06 3.84 29.33
C ILE A 236 -13.57 3.77 29.66
N ALA A 237 -13.17 3.06 30.71
CA ALA A 237 -11.77 2.88 31.07
C ALA A 237 -10.96 2.18 29.94
N LEU A 238 -11.58 1.22 29.25
CA LEU A 238 -10.98 0.55 28.11
C LEU A 238 -10.81 1.51 26.92
N TYR A 239 -11.84 2.30 26.59
CA TYR A 239 -11.78 3.30 25.52
C TYR A 239 -10.74 4.38 25.81
N ASP A 240 -10.66 4.88 27.06
CA ASP A 240 -9.64 5.84 27.48
C ASP A 240 -8.23 5.30 27.28
N ARG A 241 -7.99 4.03 27.63
CA ARG A 241 -6.73 3.36 27.39
C ARG A 241 -6.36 3.29 25.89
N GLY A 242 -7.33 3.04 25.02
CA GLY A 242 -7.14 3.06 23.58
C GLY A 242 -6.81 4.46 23.04
N LEU A 243 -7.53 5.47 23.54
CA LEU A 243 -7.34 6.86 23.15
C LEU A 243 -6.01 7.48 23.64
N ILE A 244 -5.41 6.95 24.71
CA ILE A 244 -4.05 7.33 25.10
C ILE A 244 -3.05 6.93 24.00
N ARG A 245 -3.24 5.77 23.37
CA ARG A 245 -2.36 5.27 22.29
C ARG A 245 -2.64 5.93 20.94
N ASN A 246 -3.92 6.13 20.63
CA ASN A 246 -4.38 6.76 19.40
C ASN A 246 -5.48 7.79 19.71
N PRO A 247 -5.12 9.03 20.07
CA PRO A 247 -6.08 10.08 20.39
C PRO A 247 -7.05 10.42 19.24
N GLY A 248 -6.64 10.14 17.99
CA GLY A 248 -7.43 10.41 16.78
C GLY A 248 -8.46 9.32 16.43
N ASP A 249 -8.56 8.22 17.19
CA ASP A 249 -9.49 7.14 16.89
C ASP A 249 -10.95 7.58 17.12
N ARG A 250 -11.63 7.93 16.03
CA ARG A 250 -13.02 8.40 16.06
C ARG A 250 -14.00 7.33 16.52
N GLY A 251 -13.71 6.06 16.21
CA GLY A 251 -14.54 4.94 16.65
C GLY A 251 -14.55 4.82 18.17
N LEU A 252 -13.38 4.87 18.79
CA LEU A 252 -13.24 4.87 20.26
C LEU A 252 -13.79 6.15 20.90
N GLN A 253 -13.57 7.34 20.28
CA GLN A 253 -14.14 8.60 20.75
C GLN A 253 -15.68 8.55 20.76
N ALA A 254 -16.30 8.11 19.66
CA ALA A 254 -17.74 8.00 19.54
C ALA A 254 -18.33 6.97 20.54
N ALA A 255 -17.65 5.82 20.70
CA ALA A 255 -18.05 4.80 21.66
C ALA A 255 -17.97 5.32 23.11
N ARG A 256 -16.89 6.01 23.46
CA ARG A 256 -16.73 6.65 24.77
C ARG A 256 -17.83 7.69 25.05
N GLN A 257 -18.09 8.59 24.09
CA GLN A 257 -19.16 9.59 24.20
C GLN A 257 -20.53 8.94 24.41
N ARG A 258 -20.81 7.88 23.64
CA ARG A 258 -22.06 7.09 23.78
C ARG A 258 -22.18 6.49 25.16
N ALA A 259 -21.11 5.85 25.67
CA ALA A 259 -21.09 5.20 26.99
C ALA A 259 -21.27 6.22 28.12
N VAL A 260 -20.57 7.37 28.08
CA VAL A 260 -20.71 8.48 29.03
C VAL A 260 -22.15 9.04 29.03
N ALA A 261 -22.72 9.23 27.84
CA ALA A 261 -24.08 9.70 27.67
C ALA A 261 -25.14 8.64 28.02
N LYS A 262 -24.74 7.46 28.49
CA LYS A 262 -25.62 6.33 28.84
C LYS A 262 -26.58 5.93 27.72
N ARG A 263 -26.20 6.14 26.47
CA ARG A 263 -26.98 5.71 25.30
C ARG A 263 -26.93 4.19 25.15
N LYS A 264 -27.90 3.63 24.41
CA LYS A 264 -27.96 2.19 24.15
C LYS A 264 -26.69 1.68 23.47
N ALA A 265 -26.14 0.58 23.97
CA ALA A 265 -25.02 -0.12 23.35
C ALA A 265 -25.41 -0.66 21.95
N PRO A 266 -24.49 -0.71 20.99
CA PRO A 266 -24.72 -1.38 19.73
C PRO A 266 -24.99 -2.88 19.94
N ALA A 267 -25.75 -3.48 19.02
CA ALA A 267 -25.91 -4.93 18.98
C ALA A 267 -24.56 -5.63 18.75
N ALA A 268 -24.47 -6.89 19.16
CA ALA A 268 -23.33 -7.72 18.82
C ALA A 268 -23.23 -7.87 17.29
N PRO A 269 -22.01 -7.96 16.73
CA PRO A 269 -21.82 -8.13 15.28
C PRO A 269 -22.58 -9.36 14.77
N THR A 270 -23.26 -9.22 13.64
CA THR A 270 -23.93 -10.36 12.98
C THR A 270 -22.91 -11.39 12.50
N VAL A 271 -23.34 -12.59 12.19
CA VAL A 271 -22.46 -13.60 11.58
C VAL A 271 -21.98 -13.16 10.19
N GLN A 272 -22.80 -12.39 9.45
CA GLN A 272 -22.43 -11.79 8.18
C GLN A 272 -21.30 -10.78 8.35
N THR A 273 -21.45 -9.83 9.25
CA THR A 273 -20.42 -8.83 9.55
C THR A 273 -19.12 -9.46 10.04
N GLN A 274 -19.20 -10.54 10.82
CA GLN A 274 -18.01 -11.27 11.25
C GLN A 274 -17.29 -11.95 10.07
N ALA A 275 -18.04 -12.66 9.21
CA ALA A 275 -17.47 -13.31 8.04
C ALA A 275 -16.83 -12.30 7.10
N THR A 276 -17.49 -11.16 6.86
CA THR A 276 -16.95 -10.07 6.04
C THR A 276 -15.64 -9.51 6.62
N ARG A 277 -15.59 -9.24 7.93
CA ARG A 277 -14.35 -8.75 8.60
C ARG A 277 -13.19 -9.75 8.49
N ILE A 278 -13.48 -11.05 8.62
CA ILE A 278 -12.46 -12.10 8.44
C ILE A 278 -11.92 -12.11 7.01
N LEU A 279 -12.81 -12.06 6.01
CA LEU A 279 -12.39 -12.04 4.61
C LEU A 279 -11.54 -10.81 4.28
N ILE A 280 -11.92 -9.63 4.78
CA ILE A 280 -11.14 -8.40 4.62
C ILE A 280 -9.76 -8.52 5.30
N ALA A 281 -9.70 -9.04 6.54
CA ALA A 281 -8.44 -9.21 7.25
C ALA A 281 -7.50 -10.21 6.54
N CYS A 282 -8.06 -11.32 6.02
CA CYS A 282 -7.28 -12.28 5.24
C CYS A 282 -6.84 -11.68 3.91
N ALA A 283 -7.67 -10.85 3.25
CA ALA A 283 -7.29 -10.13 2.04
C ALA A 283 -6.12 -9.18 2.28
N SER A 284 -6.17 -8.40 3.37
CA SER A 284 -5.06 -7.50 3.75
C SER A 284 -3.74 -8.26 3.94
N LEU A 285 -3.81 -9.46 4.57
CA LEU A 285 -2.61 -10.29 4.74
C LEU A 285 -2.06 -10.78 3.40
N GLN A 286 -2.94 -11.23 2.47
CA GLN A 286 -2.51 -11.69 1.14
C GLN A 286 -1.92 -10.53 0.32
N ALA A 287 -2.53 -9.35 0.37
CA ALA A 287 -2.01 -8.15 -0.27
C ALA A 287 -0.60 -7.78 0.25
N ALA A 288 -0.38 -7.86 1.57
CA ALA A 288 0.92 -7.64 2.19
C ALA A 288 1.98 -8.68 1.79
N GLN A 289 1.55 -9.86 1.31
CA GLN A 289 2.41 -10.92 0.75
C GLN A 289 2.52 -10.83 -0.78
N GLU A 290 2.03 -9.76 -1.38
CA GLU A 290 1.96 -9.52 -2.83
C GLU A 290 1.12 -10.57 -3.60
N ASP A 291 0.25 -11.32 -2.92
CA ASP A 291 -0.72 -12.23 -3.54
C ASP A 291 -2.04 -11.49 -3.81
N HIS A 292 -2.00 -10.59 -4.81
CA HIS A 292 -3.10 -9.69 -5.15
C HIS A 292 -4.34 -10.44 -5.66
N ASP A 293 -4.16 -11.54 -6.35
CA ASP A 293 -5.29 -12.34 -6.88
C ASP A 293 -6.09 -12.98 -5.74
N THR A 294 -5.41 -13.59 -4.77
CA THR A 294 -6.08 -14.16 -3.59
C THR A 294 -6.71 -13.07 -2.72
N ALA A 295 -6.03 -11.92 -2.56
CA ALA A 295 -6.58 -10.77 -1.86
C ALA A 295 -7.87 -10.28 -2.53
N MET A 296 -7.85 -10.08 -3.85
CA MET A 296 -9.03 -9.69 -4.63
C MET A 296 -10.17 -10.71 -4.47
N ALA A 297 -9.87 -12.00 -4.58
CA ALA A 297 -10.86 -13.05 -4.40
C ALA A 297 -11.56 -12.95 -3.03
N TYR A 298 -10.80 -12.79 -1.93
CA TYR A 298 -11.40 -12.64 -0.60
C TYR A 298 -12.23 -11.36 -0.45
N LEU A 299 -11.82 -10.26 -1.06
CA LEU A 299 -12.61 -9.03 -1.08
C LEU A 299 -13.92 -9.18 -1.85
N ARG A 300 -13.90 -9.88 -2.99
CA ARG A 300 -15.12 -10.20 -3.77
C ARG A 300 -16.06 -11.08 -2.96
N LEU A 301 -15.53 -12.05 -2.21
CA LEU A 301 -16.33 -12.87 -1.29
C LEU A 301 -16.90 -12.03 -0.13
N ALA A 302 -16.15 -11.10 0.43
CA ALA A 302 -16.64 -10.17 1.46
C ALA A 302 -17.81 -9.33 0.93
N LEU A 303 -17.66 -8.76 -0.27
CA LEU A 303 -18.69 -7.96 -0.93
C LEU A 303 -19.90 -8.78 -1.39
N ARG A 304 -19.77 -10.09 -1.58
CA ARG A 304 -20.91 -10.98 -1.80
C ARG A 304 -21.79 -11.12 -0.55
N ILE A 305 -21.20 -11.06 0.64
CA ILE A 305 -21.93 -11.11 1.93
C ILE A 305 -22.51 -9.73 2.28
N GLU A 306 -21.69 -8.68 2.23
CA GLU A 306 -22.06 -7.29 2.52
C GLU A 306 -21.65 -6.39 1.34
N PRO A 307 -22.53 -6.17 0.33
CA PRO A 307 -22.19 -5.46 -0.91
C PRO A 307 -21.77 -4.00 -0.72
N ASP A 308 -22.26 -3.36 0.33
CA ASP A 308 -21.99 -1.94 0.60
C ASP A 308 -20.89 -1.74 1.65
N ARG A 309 -20.03 -2.76 1.88
CA ARG A 309 -18.95 -2.70 2.87
C ARG A 309 -17.82 -1.79 2.40
N PRO A 310 -17.69 -0.57 2.95
CA PRO A 310 -16.77 0.41 2.40
C PRO A 310 -15.29 0.03 2.60
N GLU A 311 -14.94 -0.69 3.68
CA GLU A 311 -13.58 -1.16 3.92
C GLU A 311 -13.12 -2.15 2.83
N ALA A 312 -14.02 -3.01 2.35
CA ALA A 312 -13.72 -3.92 1.26
C ALA A 312 -13.56 -3.18 -0.07
N TRP A 313 -14.42 -2.19 -0.35
CA TRP A 313 -14.31 -1.38 -1.55
C TRP A 313 -13.04 -0.55 -1.59
N LEU A 314 -12.59 0.00 -0.44
CA LEU A 314 -11.30 0.70 -0.38
C LEU A 314 -10.14 -0.21 -0.77
N GLN A 315 -10.09 -1.42 -0.21
CA GLN A 315 -9.02 -2.37 -0.55
C GLN A 315 -9.11 -2.87 -1.99
N VAL A 316 -10.30 -3.05 -2.55
CA VAL A 316 -10.47 -3.32 -3.98
C VAL A 316 -9.87 -2.21 -4.82
N GLY A 317 -10.14 -0.95 -4.45
CA GLY A 317 -9.54 0.20 -5.11
C GLY A 317 -8.01 0.22 -5.00
N ASP A 318 -7.46 -0.11 -3.82
CA ASP A 318 -6.02 -0.18 -3.62
C ASP A 318 -5.35 -1.22 -4.53
N LEU A 319 -5.95 -2.40 -4.67
CA LEU A 319 -5.45 -3.46 -5.56
C LEU A 319 -5.55 -3.11 -7.06
N LEU A 320 -6.49 -2.24 -7.44
CA LEU A 320 -6.69 -1.83 -8.83
C LEU A 320 -5.95 -0.53 -9.20
N SER A 321 -5.38 0.16 -8.24
CA SER A 321 -4.91 1.54 -8.41
C SER A 321 -3.82 1.72 -9.46
N GLU A 322 -2.98 0.71 -9.67
CA GLU A 322 -1.90 0.73 -10.66
C GLU A 322 -2.35 0.24 -12.04
N ASP A 323 -3.14 -0.84 -12.07
CA ASP A 323 -3.50 -1.54 -13.31
C ASP A 323 -4.78 -0.97 -13.96
N ASP A 324 -5.76 -0.56 -13.16
CA ASP A 324 -7.01 0.07 -13.61
C ASP A 324 -7.43 1.22 -12.69
N PRO A 325 -6.80 2.41 -12.84
CA PRO A 325 -7.11 3.58 -12.02
C PRO A 325 -8.58 4.02 -12.11
N ALA A 326 -9.26 3.74 -13.21
CA ALA A 326 -10.67 4.09 -13.37
C ALA A 326 -11.58 3.20 -12.51
N ALA A 327 -11.35 1.89 -12.52
CA ALA A 327 -12.05 0.96 -11.64
C ALA A 327 -11.70 1.20 -10.16
N ALA A 328 -10.45 1.57 -9.84
CA ALA A 328 -10.05 1.97 -8.50
C ALA A 328 -10.86 3.16 -7.99
N ARG A 329 -10.98 4.22 -8.80
CA ARG A 329 -11.80 5.40 -8.46
C ARG A 329 -13.28 5.05 -8.28
N ALA A 330 -13.81 4.14 -9.11
CA ALA A 330 -15.19 3.66 -8.98
C ALA A 330 -15.39 2.87 -7.67
N ALA A 331 -14.39 2.11 -7.23
CA ALA A 331 -14.42 1.41 -5.94
C ALA A 331 -14.35 2.41 -4.77
N TYR A 332 -13.46 3.38 -4.79
CA TYR A 332 -13.36 4.42 -3.76
C TYR A 332 -14.65 5.26 -3.64
N ALA A 333 -15.34 5.50 -4.75
CA ALA A 333 -16.60 6.24 -4.77
C ALA A 333 -17.74 5.53 -3.99
N ARG A 334 -17.56 4.25 -3.60
CA ARG A 334 -18.51 3.51 -2.75
C ARG A 334 -18.43 3.89 -1.27
N ALA A 335 -17.41 4.63 -0.85
CA ALA A 335 -17.31 5.11 0.52
C ALA A 335 -18.41 6.13 0.83
N PRO A 336 -19.26 5.91 1.87
CA PRO A 336 -20.30 6.87 2.25
C PRO A 336 -19.69 8.21 2.68
N LYS A 337 -20.31 9.32 2.23
CA LYS A 337 -19.80 10.68 2.49
C LYS A 337 -19.75 11.07 3.97
N ASP A 338 -20.57 10.45 4.79
CA ASP A 338 -20.66 10.65 6.23
C ASP A 338 -19.78 9.68 7.04
N SER A 339 -19.01 8.82 6.37
CA SER A 339 -18.09 7.89 7.01
C SER A 339 -16.67 8.45 7.11
N ASP A 340 -15.92 8.00 8.12
CA ASP A 340 -14.49 8.32 8.25
C ASP A 340 -13.65 7.79 7.07
N LEU A 341 -14.16 6.78 6.36
CA LEU A 341 -13.52 6.19 5.19
C LEU A 341 -13.63 7.07 3.94
N TYR A 342 -14.61 8.00 3.90
CA TYR A 342 -14.76 8.92 2.76
C TYR A 342 -13.50 9.77 2.53
N VAL A 343 -12.91 10.27 3.61
CA VAL A 343 -11.68 11.08 3.53
C VAL A 343 -10.54 10.27 2.94
N GLN A 344 -10.39 9.03 3.39
CA GLN A 344 -9.38 8.11 2.87
C GLN A 344 -9.64 7.78 1.40
N ALA A 345 -10.90 7.52 1.03
CA ALA A 345 -11.29 7.26 -0.35
C ALA A 345 -10.96 8.44 -1.28
N MET A 346 -11.24 9.67 -0.83
CA MET A 346 -10.95 10.87 -1.64
C MET A 346 -9.45 11.12 -1.76
N ALA A 347 -8.67 10.88 -0.72
CA ALA A 347 -7.21 10.97 -0.78
C ALA A 347 -6.63 9.95 -1.78
N ARG A 348 -7.07 8.68 -1.74
CA ARG A 348 -6.67 7.64 -2.70
C ARG A 348 -7.11 7.98 -4.13
N THR A 349 -8.33 8.50 -4.30
CA THR A 349 -8.81 9.01 -5.59
C THR A 349 -7.90 10.12 -6.13
N ALA A 350 -7.46 11.03 -5.28
CA ALA A 350 -6.54 12.09 -5.68
C ALA A 350 -5.20 11.51 -6.16
N MET A 351 -4.67 10.52 -5.46
CA MET A 351 -3.42 9.84 -5.88
C MET A 351 -3.56 9.11 -7.23
N THR A 352 -4.70 8.46 -7.49
CA THR A 352 -4.91 7.81 -8.81
C THR A 352 -4.98 8.82 -9.94
N TYR A 353 -5.55 10.00 -9.72
CA TYR A 353 -5.52 11.09 -10.69
C TYR A 353 -4.11 11.65 -10.89
N GLN A 354 -3.34 11.79 -9.80
CA GLN A 354 -1.94 12.24 -9.86
C GLN A 354 -1.08 11.28 -10.72
N LEU A 355 -1.19 9.98 -10.48
CA LEU A 355 -0.48 8.96 -11.26
C LEU A 355 -0.88 8.96 -12.75
N ALA A 356 -2.13 9.32 -13.06
CA ALA A 356 -2.62 9.48 -14.42
C ALA A 356 -2.22 10.84 -15.06
N GLY A 357 -1.53 11.72 -14.35
CA GLY A 357 -1.20 13.08 -14.82
C GLY A 357 -2.37 14.05 -14.83
N GLU A 358 -3.51 13.68 -14.22
CA GLU A 358 -4.74 14.48 -14.17
C GLU A 358 -4.74 15.41 -12.94
N SER A 359 -3.76 16.30 -12.87
CA SER A 359 -3.45 17.11 -11.67
C SER A 359 -4.64 17.94 -11.13
N GLU A 360 -5.48 18.55 -11.99
CA GLU A 360 -6.63 19.34 -11.52
C GLU A 360 -7.73 18.46 -10.91
N ALA A 361 -7.93 17.25 -11.43
CA ALA A 361 -8.85 16.27 -10.84
C ALA A 361 -8.33 15.76 -9.49
N ALA A 362 -7.01 15.53 -9.39
CA ALA A 362 -6.34 15.19 -8.14
C ALA A 362 -6.56 16.27 -7.07
N LEU A 363 -6.28 17.53 -7.40
CA LEU A 363 -6.51 18.66 -6.50
C LEU A 363 -7.98 18.80 -6.09
N THR A 364 -8.91 18.58 -7.02
CA THR A 364 -10.34 18.64 -6.73
C THR A 364 -10.73 17.58 -5.69
N SER A 365 -10.25 16.35 -5.85
CA SER A 365 -10.50 15.24 -4.92
C SER A 365 -9.87 15.49 -3.55
N ALA A 366 -8.62 15.97 -3.51
CA ALA A 366 -7.94 16.30 -2.26
C ALA A 366 -8.61 17.47 -1.50
N ARG A 367 -9.08 18.50 -2.22
CA ARG A 367 -9.89 19.58 -1.61
C ARG A 367 -11.21 19.06 -1.05
N ALA A 368 -11.87 18.13 -1.73
CA ALA A 368 -13.09 17.50 -1.23
C ALA A 368 -12.83 16.68 0.05
N ALA A 369 -11.70 15.95 0.12
CA ALA A 369 -11.28 15.24 1.32
C ALA A 369 -11.08 16.19 2.51
N LEU A 370 -10.34 17.28 2.31
CA LEU A 370 -10.10 18.27 3.36
C LEU A 370 -11.38 19.02 3.78
N ALA A 371 -12.28 19.32 2.82
CA ALA A 371 -13.57 19.95 3.12
C ALA A 371 -14.48 19.05 3.95
N ALA A 372 -14.47 17.73 3.70
CA ALA A 372 -15.24 16.74 4.46
C ALA A 372 -14.69 16.52 5.88
N ALA A 373 -13.38 16.66 6.06
CA ALA A 373 -12.72 16.54 7.36
C ALA A 373 -11.68 17.65 7.54
N PRO A 374 -12.11 18.90 7.85
CA PRO A 374 -11.18 20.03 7.98
C PRO A 374 -10.09 19.80 9.02
N GLU A 375 -10.33 18.95 10.01
CA GLU A 375 -9.36 18.59 11.07
C GLU A 375 -8.41 17.44 10.67
N SER A 376 -8.61 16.81 9.51
CA SER A 376 -7.78 15.70 9.08
C SER A 376 -6.38 16.18 8.69
N ARG A 377 -5.37 15.72 9.45
CA ARG A 377 -3.96 15.93 9.14
C ARG A 377 -3.61 15.36 7.75
N ASP A 378 -4.03 14.12 7.51
CA ASP A 378 -3.66 13.39 6.29
C ASP A 378 -4.26 14.03 5.04
N ALA A 379 -5.53 14.48 5.11
CA ALA A 379 -6.15 15.19 4.00
C ALA A 379 -5.44 16.53 3.69
N ALA A 380 -5.01 17.25 4.73
CA ALA A 380 -4.28 18.51 4.56
C ALA A 380 -2.88 18.28 3.98
N VAL A 381 -2.15 17.26 4.46
CA VAL A 381 -0.83 16.88 3.95
C VAL A 381 -0.93 16.45 2.49
N THR A 382 -1.86 15.55 2.15
CA THR A 382 -2.09 15.11 0.76
C THR A 382 -2.37 16.30 -0.17
N LEU A 383 -3.22 17.24 0.26
CA LEU A 383 -3.51 18.43 -0.55
C LEU A 383 -2.26 19.32 -0.70
N ALA A 384 -1.47 19.50 0.35
CA ALA A 384 -0.27 20.33 0.30
C ALA A 384 0.80 19.72 -0.64
N GLU A 385 0.98 18.41 -0.63
CA GLU A 385 1.89 17.70 -1.53
C GLU A 385 1.46 17.82 -2.99
N LEU A 386 0.17 17.61 -3.28
CA LEU A 386 -0.37 17.80 -4.64
C LEU A 386 -0.27 19.25 -5.13
N LEU A 387 -0.45 20.23 -4.25
CA LEU A 387 -0.25 21.63 -4.57
C LEU A 387 1.22 21.94 -4.87
N ARG A 388 2.17 21.35 -4.12
CA ARG A 388 3.60 21.42 -4.42
C ARG A 388 3.90 20.87 -5.81
N ASP A 389 3.45 19.64 -6.09
CA ASP A 389 3.71 18.93 -7.35
C ASP A 389 3.11 19.64 -8.58
N THR A 390 2.16 20.53 -8.35
CA THR A 390 1.54 21.38 -9.38
C THR A 390 2.03 22.84 -9.35
N ASP A 391 3.17 23.09 -8.70
CA ASP A 391 3.81 24.42 -8.56
C ASP A 391 2.92 25.51 -7.92
N LYS A 392 1.90 25.09 -7.14
CA LYS A 392 1.02 25.98 -6.38
C LYS A 392 1.52 26.19 -4.95
N VAL A 393 2.78 26.59 -4.84
CA VAL A 393 3.54 26.66 -3.58
C VAL A 393 2.84 27.49 -2.50
N ASP A 394 2.31 28.67 -2.85
CA ASP A 394 1.64 29.55 -1.86
C ASP A 394 0.38 28.92 -1.29
N ASP A 395 -0.34 28.14 -2.10
CA ASP A 395 -1.53 27.42 -1.66
C ASP A 395 -1.14 26.27 -0.73
N ALA A 396 -0.07 25.53 -1.06
CA ALA A 396 0.47 24.46 -0.21
C ALA A 396 0.88 24.98 1.17
N VAL A 397 1.63 26.11 1.19
CA VAL A 397 2.05 26.77 2.42
C VAL A 397 0.83 27.20 3.24
N ARG A 398 -0.21 27.82 2.65
CA ARG A 398 -1.43 28.21 3.38
C ARG A 398 -2.17 27.03 4.01
N VAL A 399 -2.25 25.91 3.33
CA VAL A 399 -2.84 24.67 3.88
C VAL A 399 -2.07 24.21 5.11
N LEU A 400 -0.74 24.17 5.02
CA LEU A 400 0.13 23.78 6.14
C LEU A 400 0.13 24.79 7.28
N ASP A 401 0.09 26.09 7.00
CA ASP A 401 -0.04 27.15 8.01
C ASP A 401 -1.29 26.95 8.87
N THR A 402 -2.41 26.66 8.22
CA THR A 402 -3.68 26.39 8.90
C THR A 402 -3.59 25.17 9.80
N LEU A 403 -2.87 24.13 9.37
CA LEU A 403 -2.70 22.90 10.14
C LEU A 403 -1.72 23.08 11.29
N ILE A 404 -0.57 23.73 11.05
CA ILE A 404 0.48 23.99 12.05
C ILE A 404 -0.02 24.89 13.18
N ALA A 405 -0.91 25.84 12.88
CA ALA A 405 -1.47 26.76 13.88
C ALA A 405 -2.37 26.06 14.92
N ARG A 406 -2.71 24.80 14.75
CA ARG A 406 -3.58 24.05 15.66
C ARG A 406 -2.83 23.57 16.89
N PRO A 407 -3.41 23.63 18.09
CA PRO A 407 -2.79 23.08 19.29
C PRO A 407 -2.45 21.58 19.19
N SER A 408 -3.27 20.80 18.47
CA SER A 408 -3.03 19.37 18.22
C SER A 408 -1.79 19.08 17.37
N SER A 409 -1.31 20.07 16.61
CA SER A 409 -0.13 19.96 15.75
C SER A 409 1.16 20.48 16.40
N ALA A 410 1.10 21.00 17.63
CA ALA A 410 2.22 21.68 18.28
C ALA A 410 3.48 20.80 18.45
N SER A 411 3.34 19.48 18.51
CA SER A 411 4.44 18.52 18.61
C SER A 411 4.76 17.80 17.30
N ASP A 412 4.06 18.13 16.21
CA ASP A 412 4.26 17.48 14.89
C ASP A 412 5.33 18.22 14.07
N TRP A 413 6.57 17.89 14.32
CA TRP A 413 7.72 18.44 13.60
C TRP A 413 7.67 18.17 12.08
N ARG A 414 6.98 17.10 11.65
CA ARG A 414 6.88 16.71 10.23
C ARG A 414 6.16 17.76 9.39
N LEU A 415 5.19 18.46 9.97
CA LEU A 415 4.48 19.53 9.26
C LEU A 415 5.37 20.73 8.97
N LEU A 416 6.20 21.11 9.94
CA LEU A 416 7.22 22.16 9.77
C LEU A 416 8.26 21.74 8.74
N PHE A 417 8.71 20.50 8.81
CA PHE A 417 9.66 19.96 7.84
C PHE A 417 9.09 19.94 6.43
N LEU A 418 7.86 19.46 6.23
CA LEU A 418 7.18 19.47 4.93
C LEU A 418 7.03 20.91 4.39
N ARG A 419 6.61 21.87 5.22
CA ARG A 419 6.54 23.27 4.79
C ARG A 419 7.92 23.82 4.43
N GLY A 420 8.93 23.48 5.21
CA GLY A 420 10.32 23.85 4.96
C GLY A 420 10.86 23.30 3.64
N THR A 421 10.59 22.03 3.30
CA THR A 421 11.02 21.44 2.04
C THR A 421 10.32 22.09 0.85
N ILE A 422 9.00 22.32 0.92
CA ILE A 422 8.23 23.03 -0.11
C ILE A 422 8.79 24.45 -0.34
N GLN A 423 9.16 25.15 0.74
CA GLN A 423 9.74 26.48 0.62
C GLN A 423 11.15 26.45 0.01
N ALA A 424 11.94 25.41 0.31
CA ALA A 424 13.28 25.24 -0.28
C ALA A 424 13.20 25.01 -1.79
N GLU A 425 12.32 24.13 -2.23
CA GLU A 425 12.07 23.86 -3.65
C GLU A 425 11.65 25.13 -4.41
N ALA A 426 10.89 26.00 -3.76
CA ALA A 426 10.51 27.31 -4.29
C ALA A 426 11.61 28.42 -4.16
N GLY A 427 12.84 28.04 -3.79
CA GLY A 427 13.96 28.96 -3.62
C GLY A 427 13.90 29.85 -2.35
N ARG A 428 12.92 29.65 -1.47
CA ARG A 428 12.71 30.44 -0.24
C ARG A 428 13.56 29.92 0.92
N LYS A 429 14.89 29.83 0.72
CA LYS A 429 15.86 29.16 1.61
C LYS A 429 15.79 29.65 3.07
N VAL A 430 15.59 30.96 3.31
CA VAL A 430 15.51 31.54 4.67
C VAL A 430 14.27 31.02 5.43
N LEU A 431 13.15 30.90 4.75
CA LEU A 431 11.91 30.38 5.36
C LEU A 431 12.01 28.88 5.62
N SER A 432 12.61 28.13 4.70
CA SER A 432 12.92 26.71 4.89
C SER A 432 13.78 26.48 6.12
N GLU A 433 14.90 27.22 6.24
CA GLU A 433 15.80 27.10 7.38
C GLU A 433 15.11 27.40 8.71
N LYS A 434 14.24 28.42 8.75
CA LYS A 434 13.44 28.75 9.93
C LYS A 434 12.52 27.58 10.33
N ASP A 435 11.86 26.97 9.39
CA ASP A 435 10.93 25.87 9.64
C ASP A 435 11.66 24.61 10.10
N VAL A 436 12.77 24.25 9.44
CA VAL A 436 13.56 23.07 9.84
C VAL A 436 14.21 23.27 11.21
N ALA A 437 14.69 24.49 11.51
CA ALA A 437 15.20 24.81 12.83
C ALA A 437 14.11 24.70 13.92
N ALA A 438 12.88 25.16 13.63
CA ALA A 438 11.74 25.00 14.53
C ALA A 438 11.36 23.52 14.71
N ALA A 439 11.42 22.71 13.65
CA ALA A 439 11.22 21.26 13.71
C ALA A 439 12.27 20.58 14.61
N LEU A 440 13.54 21.00 14.54
CA LEU A 440 14.62 20.51 15.40
C LEU A 440 14.45 20.86 16.88
N VAL A 441 13.76 21.96 17.21
CA VAL A 441 13.41 22.27 18.62
C VAL A 441 12.43 21.22 19.16
N ILE A 442 11.51 20.73 18.32
CA ILE A 442 10.52 19.70 18.70
C ILE A 442 11.19 18.31 18.74
N ALA A 443 12.04 18.01 17.76
CA ALA A 443 12.68 16.70 17.60
C ALA A 443 14.20 16.84 17.41
N PRO A 444 14.97 17.10 18.49
CA PRO A 444 16.40 17.46 18.40
C PRO A 444 17.33 16.31 17.99
N ASP A 445 16.84 15.07 18.05
CA ASP A 445 17.59 13.87 17.70
C ASP A 445 17.06 13.22 16.40
N GLN A 446 16.28 13.96 15.61
CA GLN A 446 15.76 13.45 14.35
C GLN A 446 16.83 13.54 13.25
N PRO A 447 17.32 12.39 12.73
CA PRO A 447 18.45 12.39 11.79
C PRO A 447 18.18 13.16 10.51
N GLU A 448 16.95 13.06 9.97
CA GLU A 448 16.54 13.74 8.74
C GLU A 448 16.63 15.26 8.88
N LEU A 449 16.19 15.80 10.01
CA LEU A 449 16.25 17.25 10.29
C LEU A 449 17.68 17.74 10.47
N LEU A 450 18.48 16.97 11.22
CA LEU A 450 19.91 17.27 11.44
C LEU A 450 20.66 17.26 10.11
N ASN A 451 20.42 16.25 9.28
CA ASN A 451 21.03 16.14 7.96
C ASN A 451 20.58 17.28 7.05
N TYR A 452 19.28 17.54 6.97
CA TYR A 452 18.73 18.54 6.06
C TYR A 452 19.27 19.94 6.36
N LEU A 453 19.21 20.38 7.62
CA LEU A 453 19.72 21.69 8.02
C LEU A 453 21.25 21.77 7.90
N GLY A 454 21.94 20.70 8.29
CA GLY A 454 23.40 20.59 8.16
C GLY A 454 23.83 20.68 6.69
N TYR A 455 23.17 19.95 5.80
CA TYR A 455 23.45 20.00 4.36
C TYR A 455 23.18 21.39 3.76
N MET A 456 22.06 22.05 4.12
CA MET A 456 21.79 23.42 3.66
C MET A 456 22.91 24.38 4.01
N TRP A 457 23.48 24.28 5.21
CA TRP A 457 24.61 25.12 5.62
C TRP A 457 25.93 24.73 4.94
N ILE A 458 26.16 23.41 4.76
CA ILE A 458 27.33 22.91 4.02
C ILE A 458 27.32 23.40 2.57
N ASP A 459 26.17 23.29 1.90
CA ASP A 459 26.03 23.71 0.51
C ASP A 459 26.29 25.21 0.32
N ARG A 460 25.79 26.06 1.23
CA ARG A 460 26.07 27.50 1.19
C ARG A 460 27.47 27.88 1.70
N GLY A 461 28.13 27.01 2.42
CA GLY A 461 29.39 27.32 3.09
C GLY A 461 29.21 28.07 4.40
N ASP A 462 28.01 28.07 4.99
CA ASP A 462 27.68 28.76 6.24
C ASP A 462 27.88 27.82 7.43
N ASN A 463 28.40 28.36 8.55
CA ASN A 463 28.53 27.63 9.82
C ASN A 463 29.08 26.20 9.67
N LEU A 464 30.02 25.97 8.73
CA LEU A 464 30.52 24.63 8.37
C LEU A 464 30.88 23.75 9.58
N PRO A 465 31.57 24.25 10.65
CA PRO A 465 31.87 23.41 11.81
C PRO A 465 30.59 22.87 12.50
N LYS A 466 29.60 23.74 12.71
CA LYS A 466 28.34 23.35 13.35
C LYS A 466 27.50 22.44 12.44
N ALA A 467 27.47 22.72 11.14
CA ALA A 467 26.80 21.87 10.14
C ALA A 467 27.39 20.45 10.14
N LEU A 468 28.73 20.36 10.18
CA LEU A 468 29.43 19.08 10.22
C LEU A 468 29.12 18.29 11.51
N GLU A 469 29.02 18.93 12.66
CA GLU A 469 28.62 18.28 13.91
C GLU A 469 27.17 17.75 13.84
N MET A 470 26.27 18.50 13.22
CA MET A 470 24.89 18.05 13.03
C MET A 470 24.82 16.81 12.14
N VAL A 471 25.53 16.81 10.99
CA VAL A 471 25.54 15.68 10.08
C VAL A 471 26.27 14.48 10.68
N LYS A 472 27.36 14.67 11.47
CA LYS A 472 28.00 13.59 12.24
C LYS A 472 27.02 12.93 13.21
N LYS A 473 26.21 13.74 13.91
CA LYS A 473 25.17 13.23 14.79
C LYS A 473 24.11 12.45 14.01
N ALA A 474 23.69 12.93 12.84
CA ALA A 474 22.76 12.22 11.97
C ALA A 474 23.35 10.86 11.52
N VAL A 475 24.62 10.80 11.11
CA VAL A 475 25.31 9.54 10.77
C VAL A 475 25.37 8.59 11.95
N ALA A 476 25.60 9.09 13.17
CA ALA A 476 25.61 8.24 14.37
C ALA A 476 24.25 7.62 14.66
N LEU A 477 23.15 8.34 14.38
CA LEU A 477 21.79 7.87 14.55
C LEU A 477 21.33 6.94 13.42
N GLN A 478 21.77 7.20 12.18
CA GLN A 478 21.46 6.36 11.00
C GLN A 478 22.74 6.00 10.22
N PRO A 479 23.55 5.06 10.74
CA PRO A 479 24.87 4.76 10.17
C PRO A 479 24.87 4.01 8.84
N ARG A 480 23.69 3.64 8.33
CA ARG A 480 23.50 2.92 7.06
C ARG A 480 22.75 3.74 6.00
N SER A 481 22.48 5.02 6.23
CA SER A 481 21.92 5.91 5.21
C SER A 481 23.04 6.48 4.35
N GLY A 482 23.08 6.11 3.08
CA GLY A 482 24.07 6.61 2.12
C GLY A 482 23.96 8.12 1.93
N ALA A 483 22.74 8.65 1.83
CA ALA A 483 22.47 10.08 1.67
C ALA A 483 22.99 10.93 2.85
N ILE A 484 22.83 10.43 4.09
CA ILE A 484 23.37 11.14 5.27
C ILE A 484 24.90 11.07 5.30
N ILE A 485 25.47 9.93 4.91
CA ILE A 485 26.92 9.76 4.82
C ILE A 485 27.52 10.62 3.70
N ASP A 486 26.81 10.75 2.57
CA ASP A 486 27.18 11.66 1.49
C ASP A 486 27.27 13.10 1.97
N SER A 487 26.24 13.58 2.67
CA SER A 487 26.24 14.92 3.27
C SER A 487 27.44 15.16 4.20
N LEU A 488 27.86 14.13 4.94
CA LEU A 488 29.08 14.20 5.76
C LEU A 488 30.34 14.29 4.90
N GLY A 489 30.42 13.48 3.87
CA GLY A 489 31.54 13.50 2.92
C GLY A 489 31.64 14.82 2.16
N TRP A 490 30.50 15.36 1.72
CA TRP A 490 30.42 16.69 1.14
C TRP A 490 30.84 17.78 2.12
N GLY A 491 30.46 17.67 3.39
CA GLY A 491 30.91 18.56 4.46
C GLY A 491 32.43 18.57 4.61
N TYR A 492 33.09 17.42 4.60
CA TYR A 492 34.56 17.34 4.59
C TYR A 492 35.17 17.96 3.34
N TYR A 493 34.59 17.70 2.16
CA TYR A 493 35.01 18.33 0.94
C TYR A 493 34.97 19.86 1.00
N ARG A 494 33.87 20.43 1.50
CA ARG A 494 33.69 21.89 1.66
C ARG A 494 34.62 22.48 2.72
N MET A 495 35.07 21.70 3.70
CA MET A 495 36.12 22.08 4.66
C MET A 495 37.53 21.98 4.08
N GLY A 496 37.71 21.40 2.91
CA GLY A 496 39.02 21.15 2.27
C GLY A 496 39.72 19.89 2.74
N ASP A 497 39.07 19.06 3.56
CA ASP A 497 39.61 17.77 3.99
C ASP A 497 39.25 16.68 2.99
N TYR A 498 39.89 16.75 1.82
CA TYR A 498 39.59 15.89 0.69
C TYR A 498 39.89 14.41 0.97
N GLY A 499 40.83 14.10 1.87
CA GLY A 499 41.15 12.73 2.27
C GLY A 499 39.98 12.08 3.02
N LEU A 500 39.42 12.76 4.02
CA LEU A 500 38.23 12.31 4.73
C LEU A 500 36.98 12.34 3.85
N ALA A 501 36.88 13.32 2.93
CA ALA A 501 35.79 13.34 1.95
C ALA A 501 35.77 12.06 1.11
N VAL A 502 36.90 11.65 0.53
CA VAL A 502 36.99 10.42 -0.28
C VAL A 502 36.55 9.20 0.50
N THR A 503 37.15 8.96 1.69
CA THR A 503 36.81 7.74 2.47
C THR A 503 35.36 7.70 2.91
N THR A 504 34.75 8.86 3.18
CA THR A 504 33.36 8.97 3.58
C THR A 504 32.43 8.77 2.38
N LEU A 505 32.72 9.38 1.23
CA LEU A 505 31.92 9.26 0.02
C LEU A 505 32.04 7.86 -0.63
N GLU A 506 33.20 7.20 -0.54
CA GLU A 506 33.34 5.79 -0.93
C GLU A 506 32.37 4.89 -0.15
N ARG A 507 32.19 5.17 1.14
CA ARG A 507 31.20 4.46 1.97
C ARG A 507 29.75 4.80 1.57
N ALA A 508 29.46 6.04 1.20
CA ALA A 508 28.14 6.46 0.74
C ALA A 508 27.75 5.75 -0.55
N VAL A 509 28.66 5.71 -1.57
CA VAL A 509 28.44 5.02 -2.84
C VAL A 509 28.23 3.51 -2.67
N LEU A 510 28.87 2.87 -1.69
CA LEU A 510 28.63 1.45 -1.39
C LEU A 510 27.20 1.18 -0.91
N LEU A 511 26.56 2.15 -0.24
CA LEU A 511 25.21 2.03 0.26
C LEU A 511 24.16 2.47 -0.78
N GLU A 512 24.46 3.51 -1.55
CA GLU A 512 23.57 4.09 -2.56
C GLU A 512 24.31 4.25 -3.91
N PRO A 513 24.65 3.14 -4.57
CA PRO A 513 25.46 3.18 -5.78
C PRO A 513 24.74 3.77 -7.00
N ALA A 514 23.42 3.87 -6.97
CA ALA A 514 22.61 4.41 -8.05
C ALA A 514 22.21 5.89 -7.85
N ASP A 515 22.67 6.53 -6.78
CA ASP A 515 22.38 7.94 -6.53
C ASP A 515 23.35 8.83 -7.36
N PRO A 516 22.83 9.74 -8.21
CA PRO A 516 23.68 10.60 -9.06
C PRO A 516 24.51 11.59 -8.25
N ASP A 517 23.96 12.19 -7.19
CA ASP A 517 24.62 13.22 -6.41
C ASP A 517 25.79 12.62 -5.62
N VAL A 518 25.60 11.44 -5.03
CA VAL A 518 26.65 10.70 -4.31
C VAL A 518 27.82 10.37 -5.25
N ASN A 519 27.52 9.94 -6.49
CA ASN A 519 28.56 9.67 -7.48
C ASN A 519 29.27 10.96 -7.93
N ASP A 520 28.54 12.06 -8.13
CA ASP A 520 29.13 13.35 -8.50
C ASP A 520 30.07 13.90 -7.40
N HIS A 521 29.62 13.87 -6.14
CA HIS A 521 30.42 14.30 -4.99
C HIS A 521 31.70 13.46 -4.82
N LEU A 522 31.60 12.14 -4.98
CA LEU A 522 32.78 11.27 -4.94
C LEU A 522 33.75 11.58 -6.09
N GLY A 523 33.24 11.83 -7.28
CA GLY A 523 34.05 12.26 -8.44
C GLY A 523 34.83 13.55 -8.12
N ASP A 524 34.15 14.54 -7.53
CA ASP A 524 34.76 15.81 -7.14
C ASP A 524 35.87 15.60 -6.09
N ALA A 525 35.60 14.77 -5.09
CA ALA A 525 36.56 14.44 -4.05
C ALA A 525 37.81 13.70 -4.61
N TYR A 526 37.60 12.71 -5.48
CA TYR A 526 38.69 12.02 -6.16
C TYR A 526 39.56 12.97 -6.99
N TRP A 527 38.96 13.91 -7.71
CA TRP A 527 39.69 14.90 -8.48
C TRP A 527 40.63 15.76 -7.60
N LYS A 528 40.13 16.20 -6.43
CA LYS A 528 40.90 17.03 -5.49
C LYS A 528 42.09 16.30 -4.86
N VAL A 529 42.02 14.98 -4.70
CA VAL A 529 43.16 14.16 -4.23
C VAL A 529 44.05 13.64 -5.36
N GLY A 530 43.81 14.04 -6.64
CA GLY A 530 44.62 13.66 -7.79
C GLY A 530 44.25 12.31 -8.43
N ARG A 531 43.20 11.61 -7.93
CA ARG A 531 42.69 10.36 -8.48
C ARG A 531 41.75 10.64 -9.68
N LYS A 532 42.35 11.20 -10.75
CA LYS A 532 41.57 11.75 -11.88
C LYS A 532 40.85 10.71 -12.71
N ILE A 533 41.38 9.49 -12.82
CA ILE A 533 40.73 8.40 -13.54
C ILE A 533 39.45 7.97 -12.83
N GLU A 534 39.54 7.77 -11.52
CA GLU A 534 38.39 7.40 -10.71
C GLU A 534 37.34 8.52 -10.69
N ALA A 535 37.74 9.77 -10.66
CA ALA A 535 36.84 10.92 -10.80
C ALA A 535 36.02 10.85 -12.10
N GLN A 536 36.70 10.60 -13.23
CA GLN A 536 36.04 10.44 -14.52
C GLN A 536 35.07 9.27 -14.55
N PHE A 537 35.40 8.15 -13.91
CA PHE A 537 34.47 7.03 -13.79
C PHE A 537 33.20 7.42 -13.02
N GLN A 538 33.30 8.13 -11.92
CA GLN A 538 32.14 8.55 -11.14
C GLN A 538 31.26 9.53 -11.91
N TRP A 539 31.84 10.55 -12.56
CA TRP A 539 31.08 11.49 -13.40
C TRP A 539 30.44 10.81 -14.62
N ALA A 540 31.14 9.84 -15.26
CA ALA A 540 30.57 9.06 -16.35
C ALA A 540 29.36 8.21 -15.87
N ARG A 541 29.42 7.71 -14.64
CA ARG A 541 28.33 6.97 -14.04
C ARG A 541 27.06 7.82 -13.87
N VAL A 542 27.17 9.10 -13.48
CA VAL A 542 26.04 10.04 -13.40
C VAL A 542 25.25 10.10 -14.70
N LEU A 543 25.92 9.98 -15.86
CA LEU A 543 25.25 10.00 -17.17
C LEU A 543 24.39 8.76 -17.45
N THR A 544 24.67 7.66 -16.77
CA THR A 544 23.97 6.37 -16.94
C THR A 544 22.86 6.16 -15.91
N LEU A 545 22.82 7.01 -14.89
CA LEU A 545 21.82 6.97 -13.83
C LEU A 545 20.58 7.81 -14.20
N ASP A 546 19.51 7.60 -13.44
CA ASP A 546 18.31 8.43 -13.53
C ASP A 546 18.57 9.79 -12.85
N SER A 547 19.17 10.70 -13.61
CA SER A 547 19.58 12.03 -13.16
C SER A 547 18.98 13.11 -14.05
N SER A 548 18.83 14.32 -13.48
CA SER A 548 18.31 15.48 -14.20
C SER A 548 19.22 15.88 -15.37
N ASP A 549 18.66 16.53 -16.37
CA ASP A 549 19.44 17.06 -17.50
C ASP A 549 20.54 18.02 -17.05
N GLU A 550 20.28 18.78 -15.97
CA GLU A 550 21.27 19.68 -15.36
C GLU A 550 22.45 18.91 -14.74
N ALA A 551 22.17 17.84 -13.97
CA ALA A 551 23.19 16.99 -13.39
C ALA A 551 24.03 16.31 -14.47
N LYS A 552 23.39 15.79 -15.54
CA LYS A 552 24.08 15.23 -16.70
C LYS A 552 24.97 16.26 -17.41
N ALA A 553 24.46 17.48 -17.61
CA ALA A 553 25.25 18.54 -18.23
C ALA A 553 26.48 18.93 -17.39
N LYS A 554 26.34 19.02 -16.05
CA LYS A 554 27.46 19.25 -15.12
C LYS A 554 28.49 18.14 -15.20
N ALA A 555 28.06 16.88 -15.15
CA ALA A 555 28.95 15.73 -15.25
C ALA A 555 29.70 15.69 -16.59
N GLN A 556 29.02 15.98 -17.70
CA GLN A 556 29.67 16.09 -19.03
C GLN A 556 30.72 17.22 -19.07
N ALA A 557 30.41 18.37 -18.48
CA ALA A 557 31.38 19.48 -18.42
C ALA A 557 32.62 19.10 -17.60
N LYS A 558 32.46 18.43 -16.46
CA LYS A 558 33.54 17.92 -15.61
C LYS A 558 34.39 16.87 -16.35
N LEU A 559 33.76 15.96 -17.08
CA LEU A 559 34.44 14.95 -17.89
C LEU A 559 35.30 15.58 -18.99
N LYS A 560 34.79 16.61 -19.65
CA LYS A 560 35.46 17.28 -20.76
C LYS A 560 36.62 18.19 -20.32
N ASN A 561 36.41 18.95 -19.26
CA ASN A 561 37.28 20.07 -18.90
C ASN A 561 38.00 19.86 -17.57
N GLY A 562 37.65 18.84 -16.80
CA GLY A 562 38.06 18.68 -15.41
C GLY A 562 37.28 19.60 -14.47
N LEU A 563 37.36 19.33 -13.16
CA LEU A 563 36.65 20.08 -12.14
C LEU A 563 37.11 21.55 -12.05
N ASP A 564 38.41 21.81 -12.21
CA ASP A 564 38.99 23.13 -12.04
C ASP A 564 38.64 24.13 -13.16
N ALA A 565 38.18 23.64 -14.32
CA ALA A 565 37.75 24.44 -15.47
C ALA A 565 36.22 24.74 -15.46
N VAL A 566 35.47 24.11 -14.62
CA VAL A 566 34.04 24.43 -14.41
C VAL A 566 33.98 25.60 -13.43
N PRO A 567 33.44 26.78 -13.83
CA PRO A 567 33.29 27.88 -12.89
C PRO A 567 32.55 27.41 -11.64
N ALA A 568 33.09 27.69 -10.47
CA ALA A 568 32.31 27.52 -9.24
C ALA A 568 30.99 28.27 -9.45
N ALA A 569 29.85 27.57 -9.29
CA ALA A 569 28.54 28.21 -9.42
C ALA A 569 28.55 29.48 -8.58
N PRO A 570 28.10 30.63 -9.13
CA PRO A 570 28.01 31.84 -8.34
C PRO A 570 27.16 31.54 -7.11
N VAL A 571 27.61 32.04 -5.94
CA VAL A 571 27.02 31.79 -4.63
C VAL A 571 25.54 32.26 -4.51
N ALA A 572 24.97 32.75 -5.60
CA ALA A 572 23.59 33.21 -5.73
C ALA A 572 22.95 32.69 -7.01
N GLU A 573 22.55 31.45 -7.09
CA GLU A 573 21.60 30.86 -8.05
C GLU A 573 21.89 29.38 -8.32
N ALA A 574 22.00 28.58 -7.28
CA ALA A 574 21.75 27.14 -7.44
C ALA A 574 20.29 26.89 -7.06
N ALA A 575 19.38 27.24 -7.97
CA ALA A 575 18.06 26.67 -7.96
C ALA A 575 18.19 25.17 -8.33
N THR A 576 17.55 24.33 -7.55
CA THR A 576 17.24 22.91 -7.87
C THR A 576 18.34 21.85 -7.76
N ALA A 577 19.08 21.81 -6.65
CA ALA A 577 19.45 20.48 -6.15
C ALA A 577 18.25 19.97 -5.33
N LYS A 578 17.60 18.93 -5.81
CA LYS A 578 16.53 18.24 -5.05
C LYS A 578 17.16 17.79 -3.74
N PRO A 579 16.62 18.20 -2.58
CA PRO A 579 17.17 17.69 -1.31
C PRO A 579 17.11 16.16 -1.34
N PRO A 580 18.07 15.46 -0.68
CA PRO A 580 18.07 14.02 -0.65
C PRO A 580 16.69 13.53 -0.22
N ALA A 581 16.11 12.63 -1.02
CA ALA A 581 14.75 12.16 -0.85
C ALA A 581 14.53 11.75 0.61
N ALA A 582 13.57 12.37 1.26
CA ALA A 582 13.12 11.91 2.57
C ALA A 582 12.69 10.47 2.39
N VAL A 583 13.42 9.54 3.01
CA VAL A 583 13.06 8.13 3.04
C VAL A 583 11.68 8.07 3.67
N ALA A 584 10.66 7.85 2.85
CA ALA A 584 9.33 7.56 3.34
C ALA A 584 9.46 6.25 4.13
N THR A 585 9.61 6.37 5.42
CA THR A 585 9.43 5.24 6.32
C THR A 585 7.96 4.87 6.20
N ALA A 586 7.68 3.82 5.43
CA ALA A 586 6.44 3.08 5.56
C ALA A 586 6.32 2.73 7.05
N GLY A 587 5.52 3.51 7.76
CA GLY A 587 5.26 3.31 9.17
C GLY A 587 4.48 2.02 9.34
N GLY A 588 4.98 1.17 10.21
CA GLY A 588 4.23 0.06 10.77
C GLY A 588 3.04 0.52 11.63
#